data_f9506f3b82508c6c27c99babc2c733f3
#
_entry.id   f9506f3b82508c6c27c99babc2c733f3
#
_cell.length_a   1.000
_cell.length_b   1.000
_cell.length_c   1.000
_cell.angle_alpha   90.00
_cell.angle_beta   90.00
_cell.angle_gamma   90.00
#
_symmetry.space_group_name_H-M   'P 1'
#
loop_
_entity.id
_entity.type
_entity.pdbx_description
1 polymer ?
#
loop_
_entity_poly.entity_id
_entity_poly.type
_entity_poly.pdbx_seq_one_letter_code
_entity_poly.pdbx_strand_id
1 'polypeptide(L)'
;ALSNGSQFGTYLKTTNNLKFEPVKDYFVNAKVNFQSAYPSFNYLLNTSVYNNYNYYFQNAQNQTISEIGGSVGLKWFKTELFANYFRIDNYTYFDAIAMPQQSGSPVNISQIGGDATFSYGKFHLNTRLHFQNVLTNKDLLPLPSFIGRANFFFQSKAFKNAAEIQTGI
;
A
#
# COMPACT_ATOMS: atom_id res chain seq x y z
N ALA A 1 -10.22 -15.12 2.14
CA ALA A 1 -9.50 -16.35 2.52
C ALA A 1 -9.49 -16.50 4.04
N LEU A 2 -9.64 -17.71 4.51
CA LEU A 2 -9.52 -18.09 5.92
C LEU A 2 -8.56 -19.26 6.00
N SER A 3 -7.57 -19.20 6.88
CA SER A 3 -6.75 -20.34 7.26
C SER A 3 -6.52 -20.33 8.77
N ASN A 4 -6.39 -21.50 9.37
CA ASN A 4 -6.15 -21.68 10.78
C ASN A 4 -4.93 -22.60 10.97
N GLY A 5 -3.94 -22.14 11.73
CA GLY A 5 -2.74 -22.90 12.07
C GLY A 5 -2.57 -22.99 13.57
N SER A 6 -2.33 -24.19 14.09
CA SER A 6 -2.22 -24.44 15.52
C SER A 6 -1.09 -23.68 16.21
N GLN A 7 -0.06 -23.28 15.46
CA GLN A 7 1.12 -22.57 15.99
C GLN A 7 1.18 -21.09 15.60
N PHE A 8 0.50 -20.67 14.52
CA PHE A 8 0.61 -19.34 13.94
C PHE A 8 -0.72 -18.56 13.92
N GLY A 9 -1.70 -19.01 14.71
CA GLY A 9 -2.98 -18.34 14.83
C GLY A 9 -3.87 -18.48 13.59
N THR A 10 -4.93 -17.68 13.55
CA THR A 10 -5.90 -17.66 12.46
C THR A 10 -5.57 -16.53 11.50
N TYR A 11 -5.50 -16.84 10.22
CA TYR A 11 -5.43 -15.86 9.15
C TYR A 11 -6.81 -15.65 8.55
N LEU A 12 -7.27 -14.42 8.49
CA LEU A 12 -8.50 -14.01 7.82
C LEU A 12 -8.21 -12.84 6.88
N LYS A 13 -8.65 -12.95 5.64
CA LYS A 13 -8.59 -11.83 4.69
C LYS A 13 -9.89 -11.75 3.91
N THR A 14 -10.50 -10.57 3.91
CA THR A 14 -11.62 -10.22 3.04
C THR A 14 -11.24 -9.03 2.19
N THR A 15 -11.65 -9.06 0.93
CA THR A 15 -11.43 -7.97 -0.02
C THR A 15 -12.73 -7.74 -0.74
N ASN A 16 -13.29 -6.55 -0.59
CA ASN A 16 -14.52 -6.14 -1.22
C ASN A 16 -14.23 -4.89 -2.06
N ASN A 17 -14.61 -4.95 -3.31
CA ASN A 17 -14.44 -3.88 -4.26
C ASN A 17 -15.71 -3.71 -5.08
N LEU A 18 -16.25 -2.50 -5.10
CA LEU A 18 -17.43 -2.12 -5.87
C LEU A 18 -16.99 -1.06 -6.89
N LYS A 19 -17.09 -1.41 -8.16
CA LYS A 19 -16.81 -0.47 -9.26
C LYS A 19 -18.10 -0.18 -10.01
N PHE A 20 -18.37 1.11 -10.23
CA PHE A 20 -19.46 1.60 -11.06
C PHE A 20 -18.87 2.46 -12.18
N GLU A 21 -19.13 2.09 -13.44
CA GLU A 21 -18.61 2.76 -14.63
C GLU A 21 -19.79 3.08 -15.57
N PRO A 22 -20.47 4.22 -15.36
CA PRO A 22 -21.65 4.60 -16.17
C PRO A 22 -21.31 4.93 -17.62
N VAL A 23 -20.10 5.42 -17.87
CA VAL A 23 -19.58 5.76 -19.20
C VAL A 23 -18.12 5.33 -19.24
N LYS A 24 -17.66 4.88 -20.40
CA LYS A 24 -16.27 4.46 -20.61
C LYS A 24 -15.29 5.52 -20.12
N ASP A 25 -14.32 5.10 -19.34
CA ASP A 25 -13.26 5.92 -18.72
C ASP A 25 -13.74 6.88 -17.59
N TYR A 26 -15.02 6.80 -17.17
CA TYR A 26 -15.53 7.46 -15.98
C TYR A 26 -16.01 6.41 -15.00
N PHE A 27 -15.32 6.26 -13.89
CA PHE A 27 -15.70 5.28 -12.88
C PHE A 27 -15.58 5.81 -11.46
N VAL A 28 -16.37 5.22 -10.60
CA VAL A 28 -16.23 5.36 -9.15
C VAL A 28 -15.99 3.97 -8.59
N ASN A 29 -14.99 3.85 -7.76
CA ASN A 29 -14.62 2.62 -7.09
C ASN A 29 -14.65 2.83 -5.59
N ALA A 30 -15.25 1.89 -4.86
CA ALA A 30 -15.22 1.84 -3.41
C ALA A 30 -14.63 0.51 -2.96
N LYS A 31 -13.77 0.53 -1.95
CA LYS A 31 -13.14 -0.68 -1.41
C LYS A 31 -13.20 -0.72 0.11
N VAL A 32 -13.45 -1.91 0.63
CA VAL A 32 -13.36 -2.22 2.06
C VAL A 32 -12.60 -3.53 2.19
N ASN A 33 -11.44 -3.46 2.79
CA ASN A 33 -10.57 -4.61 2.99
C ASN A 33 -10.36 -4.83 4.49
N PHE A 34 -10.27 -6.07 4.87
CA PHE A 34 -9.97 -6.48 6.22
C PHE A 34 -8.98 -7.64 6.17
N GLN A 35 -7.93 -7.54 6.98
CA GLN A 35 -6.95 -8.61 7.13
C GLN A 35 -6.60 -8.75 8.61
N SER A 36 -6.67 -9.97 9.12
CA SER A 36 -6.14 -10.32 10.43
C SER A 36 -5.14 -11.46 10.26
N ALA A 37 -3.93 -11.26 10.71
CA ALA A 37 -2.84 -12.20 10.55
C ALA A 37 -1.91 -12.17 11.75
N TYR A 38 -1.34 -13.30 12.09
CA TYR A 38 -0.26 -13.35 13.08
C TYR A 38 0.96 -12.59 12.51
N PRO A 39 1.77 -11.94 13.35
CA PRO A 39 2.98 -11.25 12.90
C PRO A 39 3.88 -12.16 12.09
N SER A 40 4.67 -11.58 11.19
CA SER A 40 5.60 -12.37 10.39
C SER A 40 6.64 -13.03 11.29
N PHE A 41 7.18 -14.16 10.83
CA PHE A 41 8.16 -14.95 11.58
C PHE A 41 9.35 -14.13 12.08
N ASN A 42 9.77 -13.12 11.32
CA ASN A 42 10.88 -12.25 11.70
C ASN A 42 10.64 -11.45 12.99
N TYR A 43 9.40 -11.24 13.41
CA TYR A 43 9.07 -10.63 14.69
C TYR A 43 8.96 -11.65 15.83
N LEU A 44 8.74 -12.92 15.51
CA LEU A 44 8.46 -13.94 16.52
C LEU A 44 9.71 -14.54 17.11
N LEU A 45 10.72 -14.77 16.28
CA LEU A 45 11.92 -15.48 16.69
C LEU A 45 13.13 -14.95 15.92
N ASN A 46 14.18 -14.66 16.66
CA ASN A 46 15.52 -14.52 16.14
C ASN A 46 16.52 -15.31 17.00
N THR A 47 17.22 -16.21 16.38
CA THR A 47 18.32 -16.97 17.02
C THR A 47 19.59 -16.71 16.25
N SER A 48 20.60 -16.17 16.93
CA SER A 48 21.90 -15.84 16.37
C SER A 48 23.01 -16.39 17.28
N VAL A 49 24.17 -16.58 16.69
CA VAL A 49 25.43 -16.86 17.49
C VAL A 49 25.76 -15.67 18.40
N TYR A 50 25.27 -14.48 18.07
CA TYR A 50 25.42 -13.26 18.86
C TYR A 50 24.23 -13.13 19.83
N ASN A 51 24.43 -13.54 21.08
CA ASN A 51 23.37 -13.60 22.10
C ASN A 51 22.64 -12.26 22.38
N ASN A 52 23.24 -11.11 22.04
CA ASN A 52 22.69 -9.79 22.37
C ASN A 52 21.43 -9.41 21.58
N TYR A 53 21.12 -10.14 20.52
CA TYR A 53 20.01 -9.84 19.62
C TYR A 53 19.03 -11.01 19.46
N ASN A 54 19.12 -12.00 20.36
CA ASN A 54 18.20 -13.12 20.37
C ASN A 54 16.91 -12.73 21.07
N TYR A 55 15.78 -13.06 20.46
CA TYR A 55 14.47 -12.87 21.06
C TYR A 55 13.52 -14.00 20.69
N TYR A 56 12.53 -14.20 21.54
CA TYR A 56 11.39 -15.06 21.33
C TYR A 56 10.14 -14.32 21.80
N PHE A 57 9.38 -13.77 20.86
CA PHE A 57 8.18 -12.99 21.14
C PHE A 57 6.99 -13.92 21.37
N GLN A 58 6.82 -14.32 22.61
CA GLN A 58 5.68 -15.10 23.06
C GLN A 58 4.46 -14.17 23.18
N ASN A 59 3.25 -14.72 23.10
CA ASN A 59 1.99 -13.99 23.29
C ASN A 59 1.72 -12.88 22.27
N ALA A 60 2.33 -12.92 21.10
CA ALA A 60 1.97 -12.03 20.01
C ALA A 60 0.47 -12.23 19.65
N GLN A 61 -0.22 -11.14 19.42
CA GLN A 61 -1.61 -11.14 18.96
C GLN A 61 -1.66 -10.93 17.43
N ASN A 62 -2.76 -11.31 16.82
CA ASN A 62 -2.98 -11.01 15.42
C ASN A 62 -2.94 -9.49 15.19
N GLN A 63 -2.14 -9.09 14.22
CA GLN A 63 -2.20 -7.74 13.66
C GLN A 63 -3.40 -7.66 12.73
N THR A 64 -4.26 -6.67 12.95
CA THR A 64 -5.46 -6.47 12.14
C THR A 64 -5.32 -5.20 11.34
N ILE A 65 -5.53 -5.28 10.03
CA ILE A 65 -5.50 -4.15 9.10
C ILE A 65 -6.90 -4.00 8.52
N SER A 66 -7.53 -2.87 8.78
CA SER A 66 -8.79 -2.46 8.18
C SER A 66 -8.52 -1.30 7.21
N GLU A 67 -8.98 -1.43 5.99
CA GLU A 67 -8.86 -0.40 4.95
C GLU A 67 -10.26 -0.05 4.43
N ILE A 68 -10.55 1.24 4.37
CA ILE A 68 -11.67 1.79 3.63
C ILE A 68 -11.14 2.84 2.67
N GLY A 69 -11.62 2.85 1.45
CA GLY A 69 -11.16 3.80 0.48
C GLY A 69 -11.98 3.77 -0.80
N GLY A 70 -11.57 4.60 -1.74
CA GLY A 70 -12.17 4.64 -3.05
C GLY A 70 -11.36 5.47 -4.03
N SER A 71 -11.76 5.37 -5.28
CA SER A 71 -11.18 6.17 -6.35
C SER A 71 -12.23 6.63 -7.35
N VAL A 72 -11.90 7.71 -8.03
CA VAL A 72 -12.69 8.28 -9.12
C VAL A 72 -11.81 8.38 -10.36
N GLY A 73 -12.20 7.69 -11.42
CA GLY A 73 -11.54 7.77 -12.72
C GLY A 73 -12.18 8.80 -13.62
N LEU A 74 -11.35 9.62 -14.25
CA LEU A 74 -11.76 10.67 -15.17
C LEU A 74 -11.10 10.46 -16.53
N LYS A 75 -11.87 10.58 -17.60
CA LYS A 75 -11.38 10.44 -18.98
C LYS A 75 -10.26 11.45 -19.31
N TRP A 76 -10.36 12.66 -18.72
CA TRP A 76 -9.39 13.72 -18.95
C TRP A 76 -8.02 13.32 -18.42
N PHE A 77 -7.05 13.30 -19.30
CA PHE A 77 -5.66 12.89 -18.98
C PHE A 77 -5.55 11.50 -18.36
N LYS A 78 -6.55 10.63 -18.57
CA LYS A 78 -6.63 9.31 -17.92
C LYS A 78 -6.32 9.42 -16.43
N THR A 79 -6.99 10.37 -15.78
CA THR A 79 -6.74 10.68 -14.36
C THR A 79 -7.52 9.74 -13.47
N GLU A 80 -6.88 9.26 -12.43
CA GLU A 80 -7.53 8.60 -11.31
C GLU A 80 -7.15 9.33 -10.01
N LEU A 81 -8.14 9.72 -9.22
CA LEU A 81 -7.96 10.27 -7.89
C LEU A 81 -8.42 9.24 -6.87
N PHE A 82 -7.67 9.08 -5.80
CA PHE A 82 -8.01 8.12 -4.74
C PHE A 82 -7.85 8.70 -3.35
N ALA A 83 -8.63 8.15 -2.42
CA ALA A 83 -8.49 8.39 -0.99
C ALA A 83 -8.65 7.06 -0.23
N ASN A 84 -7.78 6.82 0.74
CA ASN A 84 -7.80 5.62 1.57
C ASN A 84 -7.58 5.98 3.03
N TYR A 85 -8.18 5.19 3.90
CA TYR A 85 -7.95 5.24 5.33
C TYR A 85 -7.62 3.82 5.81
N PHE A 86 -6.56 3.72 6.60
CA PHE A 86 -6.12 2.46 7.20
C PHE A 86 -6.14 2.58 8.71
N ARG A 87 -6.58 1.52 9.35
CA ARG A 87 -6.45 1.30 10.79
C ARG A 87 -5.71 -0.01 11.00
N ILE A 88 -4.63 0.04 11.76
CA ILE A 88 -3.81 -1.12 12.09
C ILE A 88 -3.86 -1.31 13.60
N ASP A 89 -4.52 -2.35 14.07
CA ASP A 89 -4.54 -2.75 15.46
C ASP A 89 -3.42 -3.77 15.72
N ASN A 90 -2.81 -3.73 16.91
CA ASN A 90 -1.67 -4.57 17.30
C ASN A 90 -0.49 -4.46 16.32
N TYR A 91 -0.19 -3.24 15.86
CA TYR A 91 0.94 -3.03 14.95
C TYR A 91 2.22 -3.55 15.57
N THR A 92 2.91 -4.46 14.86
CA THR A 92 4.14 -5.09 15.34
C THR A 92 5.35 -4.35 14.79
N TYR A 93 6.26 -3.96 15.67
CA TYR A 93 7.46 -3.17 15.34
C TYR A 93 8.65 -3.61 16.20
N PHE A 94 9.84 -3.15 15.84
CA PHE A 94 11.02 -3.26 16.69
C PHE A 94 11.23 -1.97 17.46
N ASP A 95 11.45 -2.08 18.77
CA ASP A 95 11.79 -0.94 19.61
C ASP A 95 13.24 -0.47 19.41
N ALA A 96 13.67 0.53 20.18
CA ALA A 96 15.00 1.13 20.07
C ALA A 96 16.16 0.17 20.42
N ILE A 97 15.87 -0.93 21.11
CA ILE A 97 16.84 -1.98 21.45
C ILE A 97 16.68 -3.23 20.57
N ALA A 98 16.01 -3.09 19.43
CA ALA A 98 15.73 -4.13 18.44
C ALA A 98 14.94 -5.34 19.00
N MET A 99 14.08 -5.12 20.00
CA MET A 99 13.16 -6.13 20.50
C MET A 99 11.78 -5.95 19.89
N PRO A 100 11.10 -7.05 19.50
CA PRO A 100 9.77 -6.98 18.93
C PRO A 100 8.72 -6.56 19.97
N GLN A 101 7.87 -5.64 19.59
CA GLN A 101 6.78 -5.10 20.40
C GLN A 101 5.51 -5.02 19.57
N GLN A 102 4.37 -4.95 20.26
CA GLN A 102 3.08 -4.61 19.64
C GLN A 102 2.51 -3.35 20.25
N SER A 103 1.94 -2.50 19.40
CA SER A 103 1.32 -1.25 19.87
C SER A 103 0.04 -1.55 20.66
N GLY A 104 -0.10 -0.93 21.84
CA GLY A 104 -1.31 -1.03 22.66
C GLY A 104 -2.49 -0.20 22.15
N SER A 105 -2.26 0.62 21.12
CA SER A 105 -3.28 1.47 20.49
C SER A 105 -3.12 1.46 18.96
N PRO A 106 -4.19 1.70 18.19
CA PRO A 106 -4.16 1.57 16.74
C PRO A 106 -3.28 2.63 16.08
N VAL A 107 -2.63 2.25 14.98
CA VAL A 107 -1.99 3.17 14.05
C VAL A 107 -2.98 3.48 12.93
N ASN A 108 -3.34 4.76 12.79
CA ASN A 108 -4.27 5.22 11.78
C ASN A 108 -3.52 6.02 10.72
N ILE A 109 -3.82 5.76 9.45
CA ILE A 109 -3.15 6.37 8.31
C ILE A 109 -4.20 6.87 7.33
N SER A 110 -4.09 8.12 6.91
CA SER A 110 -4.86 8.68 5.79
C SER A 110 -3.97 8.82 4.57
N GLN A 111 -4.52 8.54 3.40
CA GLN A 111 -3.84 8.66 2.13
C GLN A 111 -4.76 9.29 1.10
N ILE A 112 -4.23 10.23 0.33
CA ILE A 112 -4.86 10.79 -0.86
C ILE A 112 -3.84 10.87 -1.97
N GLY A 113 -4.27 10.72 -3.20
CA GLY A 113 -3.37 10.84 -4.32
C GLY A 113 -4.06 10.75 -5.65
N GLY A 114 -3.26 10.75 -6.70
CA GLY A 114 -3.77 10.61 -8.04
C GLY A 114 -2.71 10.27 -9.05
N ASP A 115 -3.18 9.68 -10.13
CA ASP A 115 -2.43 9.37 -11.34
C ASP A 115 -2.96 10.22 -12.48
N ALA A 116 -2.09 10.70 -13.35
CA ALA A 116 -2.49 11.36 -14.59
C ALA A 116 -1.52 11.04 -15.73
N THR A 117 -2.06 10.88 -16.94
CA THR A 117 -1.26 10.68 -18.13
C THR A 117 -1.57 11.77 -19.14
N PHE A 118 -0.62 12.64 -19.36
CA PHE A 118 -0.68 13.68 -20.38
C PHE A 118 -0.03 13.17 -21.66
N SER A 119 -0.68 13.37 -22.79
CA SER A 119 -0.16 12.95 -24.09
C SER A 119 -0.30 14.10 -25.10
N TYR A 120 0.80 14.46 -25.75
CA TYR A 120 0.82 15.43 -26.82
C TYR A 120 1.66 14.90 -27.97
N GLY A 121 1.01 14.52 -29.05
CA GLY A 121 1.65 13.88 -30.20
C GLY A 121 2.34 12.56 -29.82
N LYS A 122 3.67 12.57 -29.90
CA LYS A 122 4.53 11.41 -29.55
C LYS A 122 5.13 11.51 -28.14
N PHE A 123 4.83 12.58 -27.42
CA PHE A 123 5.33 12.81 -26.07
C PHE A 123 4.28 12.47 -25.03
N HIS A 124 4.71 11.81 -23.98
CA HIS A 124 3.86 11.36 -22.90
C HIS A 124 4.50 11.70 -21.56
N LEU A 125 3.68 12.16 -20.63
CA LEU A 125 4.07 12.39 -19.24
C LEU A 125 3.11 11.61 -18.35
N ASN A 126 3.61 10.62 -17.66
CA ASN A 126 2.87 9.87 -16.66
C ASN A 126 3.29 10.32 -15.26
N THR A 127 2.35 10.79 -14.47
CA THR A 127 2.59 11.29 -13.11
C THR A 127 1.78 10.50 -12.10
N ARG A 128 2.37 10.26 -10.93
CA ARG A 128 1.70 9.75 -9.74
C ARG A 128 2.11 10.58 -8.54
N LEU A 129 1.15 11.13 -7.82
CA LEU A 129 1.34 11.90 -6.60
C LEU A 129 0.58 11.24 -5.47
N HIS A 130 1.23 11.06 -4.35
CA HIS A 130 0.67 10.38 -3.18
C HIS A 130 1.05 11.16 -1.91
N PHE A 131 0.05 11.61 -1.20
CA PHE A 131 0.18 12.22 0.11
C PHE A 131 -0.35 11.26 1.16
N GLN A 132 0.38 11.11 2.25
CA GLN A 132 -0.04 10.26 3.36
C GLN A 132 0.33 10.89 4.70
N ASN A 133 -0.49 10.62 5.70
CA ASN A 133 -0.28 11.10 7.05
C ASN A 133 -0.63 10.01 8.06
N VAL A 134 0.29 9.76 8.98
CA VAL A 134 0.03 8.90 10.14
C VAL A 134 -0.63 9.77 11.21
N LEU A 135 -1.87 9.48 11.53
CA LEU A 135 -2.71 10.27 12.43
C LEU A 135 -2.47 9.95 13.91
N THR A 136 -2.13 8.69 14.20
CA THR A 136 -1.89 8.21 15.57
C THR A 136 -0.65 7.33 15.61
N ASN A 137 0.11 7.39 16.70
CA ASN A 137 1.35 6.61 16.90
C ASN A 137 2.38 6.80 15.78
N LYS A 138 2.56 8.04 15.37
CA LYS A 138 3.44 8.42 14.25
C LYS A 138 4.89 7.94 14.43
N ASP A 139 5.36 7.88 15.66
CA ASP A 139 6.73 7.47 15.97
C ASP A 139 6.97 5.97 15.72
N LEU A 140 5.90 5.14 15.74
CA LEU A 140 5.99 3.71 15.48
C LEU A 140 6.09 3.39 13.99
N LEU A 141 5.56 4.26 13.12
CA LEU A 141 5.53 4.05 11.67
C LEU A 141 5.87 5.36 10.95
N PRO A 142 7.15 5.73 10.86
CA PRO A 142 7.58 6.96 10.18
C PRO A 142 7.46 6.81 8.66
N LEU A 143 6.32 7.22 8.10
CA LEU A 143 6.10 7.23 6.66
C LEU A 143 6.45 8.60 6.06
N PRO A 144 7.01 8.65 4.84
CA PRO A 144 7.17 9.91 4.12
C PRO A 144 5.79 10.50 3.83
N SER A 145 5.60 11.79 4.09
CA SER A 145 4.32 12.46 3.88
C SER A 145 3.96 12.67 2.41
N PHE A 146 4.96 12.64 1.52
CA PHE A 146 4.79 12.82 0.09
C PHE A 146 5.65 11.84 -0.69
N ILE A 147 5.05 11.21 -1.69
CA ILE A 147 5.73 10.36 -2.67
C ILE A 147 5.26 10.80 -4.06
N GLY A 148 6.20 11.13 -4.94
CA GLY A 148 5.91 11.54 -6.30
C GLY A 148 6.74 10.73 -7.30
N ARG A 149 6.13 10.43 -8.44
CA ARG A 149 6.79 9.86 -9.61
C ARG A 149 6.33 10.58 -10.87
N ALA A 150 7.26 10.93 -11.73
CA ALA A 150 7.00 11.45 -13.05
C ALA A 150 7.87 10.70 -14.07
N ASN A 151 7.25 10.18 -15.12
CA ASN A 151 7.95 9.53 -16.23
C ASN A 151 7.62 10.32 -17.51
N PHE A 152 8.61 10.89 -18.12
CA PHE A 152 8.49 11.55 -19.42
C PHE A 152 9.07 10.64 -20.48
N PHE A 153 8.31 10.35 -21.54
CA PHE A 153 8.76 9.48 -22.61
C PHE A 153 8.26 9.89 -23.98
N PHE A 154 9.07 9.58 -24.97
CA PHE A 154 8.75 9.70 -26.38
C PHE A 154 8.40 8.31 -26.91
N GLN A 155 7.31 8.22 -27.67
CA GLN A 155 6.83 6.98 -28.27
C GLN A 155 6.54 7.20 -29.74
N SER A 156 7.12 6.37 -30.60
CA SER A 156 6.93 6.47 -32.06
C SER A 156 6.96 5.12 -32.71
N LYS A 157 6.13 4.97 -33.74
CA LYS A 157 6.19 3.80 -34.63
C LYS A 157 7.26 3.99 -35.69
N ALA A 158 8.03 2.95 -35.95
CA ALA A 158 9.08 2.92 -36.97
C ALA A 158 8.84 1.76 -37.94
N PHE A 159 9.55 1.77 -39.08
CA PHE A 159 9.55 0.72 -40.09
C PHE A 159 8.11 0.35 -40.59
N LYS A 160 7.32 1.36 -41.00
CA LYS A 160 5.93 1.18 -41.44
C LYS A 160 5.05 0.46 -40.40
N ASN A 161 5.19 0.82 -39.12
CA ASN A 161 4.53 0.22 -37.96
C ASN A 161 5.00 -1.19 -37.55
N ALA A 162 6.11 -1.69 -38.10
CA ALA A 162 6.66 -2.98 -37.75
C ALA A 162 7.39 -2.97 -36.38
N ALA A 163 7.78 -1.79 -35.90
CA ALA A 163 8.42 -1.63 -34.59
C ALA A 163 7.85 -0.39 -33.88
N GLU A 164 7.83 -0.45 -32.56
CA GLU A 164 7.52 0.68 -31.69
C GLU A 164 8.75 1.03 -30.87
N ILE A 165 9.14 2.28 -30.90
CA ILE A 165 10.29 2.81 -30.17
C ILE A 165 9.75 3.69 -29.04
N GLN A 166 10.17 3.37 -27.81
CA GLN A 166 9.90 4.18 -26.64
C GLN A 166 11.23 4.51 -25.96
N THR A 167 11.44 5.80 -25.65
CA THR A 167 12.61 6.27 -24.90
C THR A 167 12.17 7.35 -23.91
N GLY A 168 12.72 7.36 -22.71
CA GLY A 168 12.31 8.31 -21.67
C GLY A 168 13.10 8.17 -20.38
N ILE A 169 12.73 8.98 -19.42
CA ILE A 169 13.27 9.06 -18.06
C ILE A 169 12.12 9.06 -17.05
#